data_7264d4e4e31f5d71194439b9198c8ed8
#
_entry.id   7264d4e4e31f5d71194439b9198c8ed8
#
_cell.length_a   1.000
_cell.length_b   1.000
_cell.length_c   1.000
_cell.angle_alpha   90.00
_cell.angle_beta   90.00
_cell.angle_gamma   90.00
#
_symmetry.space_group_name_H-M   'P 1'
#
loop_
_entity.id
_entity.type
_entity.pdbx_description
1 polymer ?
#
loop_
_entity_poly.entity_id
_entity_poly.type
_entity_poly.pdbx_seq_one_letter_code
_entity_poly.pdbx_strand_id
1 'polypeptide(L)'
;RSSAAKGFLVSTLRHTIVVFSADLPLARRLEAADAANAKGCTAIHPEAASLDIAGGCAVFVGAESPLTHAVGIGLGGPVSEPDLTTLEAFFRDRGAKPAIDLCPLSDPGLLPLLAARGYRLTEFNNVLVKRLAGAQIVITPRVRRALSDECDLWSHTVGRGFFDQSELTTEEMDVGRAICAMPGALCYLAAAPTGEPAGAAAAAVYTGLATLFADSTIAQFRRTGLHSELIAARLNEALAQGCDLATASTLPGSASQRNYERLGFEIVYTRVTLVA
;
A
#
# COMPACT_ATOMS: atom_id res chain seq x y z
N ARG A 1 26.92 64.84 8.63
CA ARG A 1 25.78 64.13 7.95
C ARG A 1 26.12 62.63 7.94
N SER A 2 25.51 61.90 8.90
CA SER A 2 25.67 60.47 9.07
C SER A 2 24.62 59.77 8.21
N SER A 3 25.09 58.86 7.33
CA SER A 3 24.22 57.97 6.57
C SER A 3 24.27 56.59 7.25
N ALA A 4 23.17 56.21 7.90
CA ALA A 4 23.00 54.90 8.47
C ALA A 4 22.56 53.89 7.39
N ALA A 5 23.46 52.98 7.03
CA ALA A 5 23.13 51.84 6.20
C ALA A 5 22.32 50.81 7.02
N LYS A 6 21.05 50.64 6.68
CA LYS A 6 20.22 49.55 7.21
C LYS A 6 20.63 48.25 6.50
N GLY A 7 21.35 47.40 7.22
CA GLY A 7 21.61 46.03 6.77
C GLY A 7 20.36 45.20 6.86
N PHE A 8 19.86 44.73 5.71
CA PHE A 8 18.82 43.69 5.61
C PHE A 8 19.47 42.35 5.92
N LEU A 9 19.18 41.78 7.08
CA LEU A 9 19.49 40.38 7.40
C LEU A 9 18.51 39.51 6.63
N VAL A 10 18.94 38.97 5.48
CA VAL A 10 18.24 37.88 4.81
C VAL A 10 18.55 36.61 5.58
N SER A 11 17.63 36.19 6.46
CA SER A 11 17.66 34.86 7.08
C SER A 11 17.36 33.83 6.00
N THR A 12 18.41 33.26 5.42
CA THR A 12 18.29 32.06 4.58
C THR A 12 17.97 30.87 5.49
N LEU A 13 16.68 30.56 5.64
CA LEU A 13 16.23 29.26 6.13
C LEU A 13 16.74 28.18 5.17
N ARG A 14 17.87 27.58 5.51
CA ARG A 14 18.29 26.32 4.85
C ARG A 14 17.29 25.26 5.25
N HIS A 15 16.30 25.02 4.40
CA HIS A 15 15.52 23.79 4.48
C HIS A 15 16.48 22.64 4.18
N THR A 16 16.92 21.95 5.22
CA THR A 16 17.61 20.68 5.05
C THR A 16 16.58 19.71 4.48
N ILE A 17 16.65 19.43 3.20
CA ILE A 17 15.86 18.37 2.58
C ILE A 17 16.42 17.07 3.16
N VAL A 18 15.71 16.49 4.10
CA VAL A 18 16.03 15.16 4.63
C VAL A 18 15.44 14.16 3.63
N VAL A 19 16.26 13.73 2.68
CA VAL A 19 15.90 12.67 1.74
C VAL A 19 15.79 11.35 2.49
N PHE A 20 14.78 10.55 2.20
CA PHE A 20 14.69 9.19 2.73
C PHE A 20 15.85 8.34 2.16
N SER A 21 16.55 7.64 3.05
CA SER A 21 17.47 6.58 2.63
C SER A 21 16.72 5.26 2.59
N ALA A 22 16.79 4.59 1.45
CA ALA A 22 16.28 3.22 1.30
C ALA A 22 17.27 2.26 1.97
N ASP A 23 17.22 2.18 3.28
CA ASP A 23 18.03 1.26 4.07
C ASP A 23 17.24 0.02 4.52
N LEU A 24 17.96 -1.01 4.95
CA LEU A 24 17.36 -2.28 5.37
C LEU A 24 16.41 -2.14 6.58
N PRO A 25 16.70 -1.31 7.61
CA PRO A 25 15.74 -1.05 8.70
C PRO A 25 14.40 -0.49 8.21
N LEU A 26 14.42 0.50 7.32
CA LEU A 26 13.20 1.06 6.74
C LEU A 26 12.47 0.00 5.90
N ALA A 27 13.17 -0.70 5.02
CA ALA A 27 12.57 -1.75 4.20
C ALA A 27 11.90 -2.84 5.06
N ARG A 28 12.56 -3.33 6.10
CA ARG A 28 12.00 -4.30 7.05
C ARG A 28 10.70 -3.79 7.69
N ARG A 29 10.67 -2.50 8.08
CA ARG A 29 9.49 -1.90 8.69
C ARG A 29 8.32 -1.81 7.71
N LEU A 30 8.58 -1.40 6.46
CA LEU A 30 7.57 -1.29 5.40
C LEU A 30 7.01 -2.66 5.02
N GLU A 31 7.88 -3.62 4.75
CA GLU A 31 7.49 -4.98 4.35
C GLU A 31 6.80 -5.76 5.49
N ALA A 32 7.17 -5.51 6.76
CA ALA A 32 6.46 -6.10 7.90
C ALA A 32 5.03 -5.57 8.03
N ALA A 33 4.78 -4.29 7.73
CA ALA A 33 3.43 -3.72 7.71
C ALA A 33 2.60 -4.31 6.56
N ASP A 34 3.19 -4.46 5.37
CA ASP A 34 2.52 -5.12 4.24
C ASP A 34 2.21 -6.59 4.54
N ALA A 35 3.15 -7.32 5.18
CA ALA A 35 2.93 -8.69 5.62
C ALA A 35 1.78 -8.80 6.64
N ALA A 36 1.69 -7.86 7.58
CA ALA A 36 0.59 -7.83 8.55
C ALA A 36 -0.76 -7.58 7.86
N ASN A 37 -0.81 -6.66 6.90
CA ASN A 37 -2.00 -6.37 6.10
C ASN A 37 -2.41 -7.59 5.25
N ALA A 38 -1.46 -8.20 4.54
CA ALA A 38 -1.72 -9.39 3.72
C ALA A 38 -2.29 -10.54 4.57
N LYS A 39 -1.71 -10.83 5.73
CA LYS A 39 -2.25 -11.81 6.68
C LYS A 39 -3.64 -11.42 7.17
N GLY A 40 -3.90 -10.14 7.42
CA GLY A 40 -5.23 -9.65 7.83
C GLY A 40 -6.33 -9.98 6.83
N CYS A 41 -6.02 -10.00 5.54
CA CYS A 41 -6.97 -10.35 4.48
C CYS A 41 -7.43 -11.81 4.51
N THR A 42 -6.77 -12.69 5.27
CA THR A 42 -7.21 -14.08 5.42
C THR A 42 -8.39 -14.26 6.38
N ALA A 43 -8.81 -13.21 7.09
CA ALA A 43 -9.75 -13.32 8.20
C ALA A 43 -11.17 -13.76 7.81
N ILE A 44 -11.59 -13.58 6.55
CA ILE A 44 -13.00 -13.80 6.15
C ILE A 44 -13.24 -15.01 5.26
N HIS A 45 -12.20 -15.54 4.63
CA HIS A 45 -12.38 -16.66 3.70
C HIS A 45 -11.99 -17.98 4.38
N PRO A 46 -12.88 -18.99 4.46
CA PRO A 46 -12.61 -20.23 5.19
C PRO A 46 -11.41 -21.04 4.67
N GLU A 47 -11.07 -20.88 3.39
CA GLU A 47 -9.91 -21.54 2.76
C GLU A 47 -8.66 -20.66 2.75
N ALA A 48 -8.77 -19.39 3.21
CA ALA A 48 -7.64 -18.51 3.26
C ALA A 48 -6.60 -19.00 4.28
N ALA A 49 -5.34 -18.81 3.95
CA ALA A 49 -4.22 -19.28 4.77
C ALA A 49 -3.03 -18.32 4.69
N SER A 50 -2.18 -18.38 5.69
CA SER A 50 -0.89 -17.71 5.67
C SER A 50 0.21 -18.63 6.19
N LEU A 51 1.43 -18.42 5.70
CA LEU A 51 2.64 -19.14 6.09
C LEU A 51 3.75 -18.13 6.35
N ASP A 52 4.29 -18.11 7.56
CA ASP A 52 5.51 -17.36 7.87
C ASP A 52 6.71 -18.12 7.34
N ILE A 53 7.50 -17.49 6.47
CA ILE A 53 8.61 -18.14 5.80
C ILE A 53 9.69 -17.13 5.41
N ALA A 54 10.96 -17.51 5.56
CA ALA A 54 12.12 -16.74 5.11
C ALA A 54 12.12 -15.25 5.52
N GLY A 55 11.59 -14.94 6.72
CA GLY A 55 11.51 -13.59 7.27
C GLY A 55 10.35 -12.72 6.78
N GLY A 56 9.50 -13.26 5.88
CA GLY A 56 8.27 -12.67 5.39
C GLY A 56 7.09 -13.60 5.58
N CYS A 57 6.07 -13.46 4.74
CA CYS A 57 4.93 -14.37 4.71
C CYS A 57 4.43 -14.63 3.29
N ALA A 58 3.85 -15.82 3.08
CA ALA A 58 3.01 -16.15 1.95
C ALA A 58 1.55 -16.12 2.40
N VAL A 59 0.66 -15.58 1.56
CA VAL A 59 -0.77 -15.44 1.85
C VAL A 59 -1.58 -15.98 0.68
N PHE A 60 -2.61 -16.76 0.98
CA PHE A 60 -3.58 -17.26 0.04
C PHE A 60 -4.98 -16.77 0.44
N VAL A 61 -5.68 -16.11 -0.49
CA VAL A 61 -7.05 -15.61 -0.32
C VAL A 61 -7.97 -16.09 -1.45
N GLY A 62 -7.42 -16.89 -2.38
CA GLY A 62 -8.07 -17.43 -3.55
C GLY A 62 -7.08 -17.56 -4.70
N ALA A 63 -7.25 -18.56 -5.58
CA ALA A 63 -6.25 -18.91 -6.61
C ALA A 63 -5.94 -17.77 -7.59
N GLU A 64 -6.97 -17.02 -7.99
CA GLU A 64 -6.85 -15.90 -8.94
C GLU A 64 -6.91 -14.53 -8.24
N SER A 65 -6.90 -14.50 -6.90
CA SER A 65 -6.98 -13.26 -6.15
C SER A 65 -5.65 -12.49 -6.22
N PRO A 66 -5.67 -11.18 -6.50
CA PRO A 66 -4.47 -10.33 -6.46
C PRO A 66 -3.89 -10.19 -5.04
N LEU A 67 -4.62 -10.63 -4.01
CA LEU A 67 -4.16 -10.67 -2.63
C LEU A 67 -3.38 -11.96 -2.30
N THR A 68 -3.28 -12.91 -3.25
CA THR A 68 -2.54 -14.17 -3.10
C THR A 68 -1.10 -13.99 -3.57
N HIS A 69 -0.20 -13.70 -2.65
CA HIS A 69 1.22 -13.47 -2.93
C HIS A 69 2.07 -13.64 -1.66
N ALA A 70 3.39 -13.63 -1.82
CA ALA A 70 4.35 -13.57 -0.72
C ALA A 70 5.03 -12.20 -0.67
N VAL A 71 5.26 -11.68 0.54
CA VAL A 71 5.87 -10.37 0.79
C VAL A 71 6.91 -10.45 1.92
N GLY A 72 7.94 -9.60 1.86
CA GLY A 72 8.97 -9.50 2.88
C GLY A 72 10.00 -10.65 2.87
N ILE A 73 9.96 -11.52 1.86
CA ILE A 73 10.85 -12.69 1.76
C ILE A 73 12.31 -12.24 1.62
N GLY A 74 13.20 -12.86 2.41
CA GLY A 74 14.65 -12.61 2.34
C GLY A 74 15.15 -11.35 3.02
N LEU A 75 14.30 -10.60 3.74
CA LEU A 75 14.73 -9.44 4.53
C LEU A 75 15.32 -9.82 5.89
N GLY A 76 15.06 -11.03 6.35
CA GLY A 76 15.61 -11.58 7.61
C GLY A 76 16.98 -12.23 7.47
N GLY A 77 17.44 -12.51 6.26
CA GLY A 77 18.68 -13.25 5.97
C GLY A 77 18.55 -14.10 4.71
N PRO A 78 19.56 -14.95 4.44
CA PRO A 78 19.56 -15.81 3.25
C PRO A 78 18.34 -16.71 3.15
N VAL A 79 17.83 -16.86 1.92
CA VAL A 79 16.71 -17.76 1.60
C VAL A 79 17.27 -19.05 1.02
N SER A 80 16.87 -20.18 1.57
CA SER A 80 17.34 -21.49 1.13
C SER A 80 16.45 -22.11 0.05
N GLU A 81 16.97 -23.08 -0.71
CA GLU A 81 16.21 -23.89 -1.65
C GLU A 81 15.00 -24.60 -0.99
N PRO A 82 15.13 -25.19 0.22
CA PRO A 82 13.99 -25.75 0.95
C PRO A 82 12.91 -24.71 1.28
N ASP A 83 13.29 -23.45 1.65
CA ASP A 83 12.32 -22.39 1.91
C ASP A 83 11.48 -22.10 0.67
N LEU A 84 12.13 -21.94 -0.50
CA LEU A 84 11.41 -21.71 -1.76
C LEU A 84 10.54 -22.90 -2.14
N THR A 85 11.00 -24.12 -1.93
CA THR A 85 10.19 -25.33 -2.19
C THR A 85 8.93 -25.35 -1.31
N THR A 86 9.06 -24.98 -0.04
CA THR A 86 7.94 -24.89 0.91
C THR A 86 6.97 -23.77 0.51
N LEU A 87 7.50 -22.60 0.13
CA LEU A 87 6.70 -21.47 -0.33
C LEU A 87 5.90 -21.82 -1.61
N GLU A 88 6.55 -22.46 -2.56
CA GLU A 88 5.90 -22.88 -3.81
C GLU A 88 4.84 -23.95 -3.57
N ALA A 89 5.08 -24.92 -2.71
CA ALA A 89 4.10 -25.94 -2.33
C ALA A 89 2.87 -25.30 -1.67
N PHE A 90 3.09 -24.29 -0.78
CA PHE A 90 1.99 -23.56 -0.14
C PHE A 90 0.98 -23.00 -1.15
N PHE A 91 1.44 -22.43 -2.27
CA PHE A 91 0.56 -21.91 -3.32
C PHE A 91 0.00 -23.02 -4.21
N ARG A 92 0.85 -23.93 -4.70
CA ARG A 92 0.45 -24.99 -5.66
C ARG A 92 -0.57 -25.95 -5.06
N ASP A 93 -0.43 -26.31 -3.78
CA ASP A 93 -1.38 -27.19 -3.08
C ASP A 93 -2.77 -26.57 -2.96
N ARG A 94 -2.87 -25.24 -3.14
CA ARG A 94 -4.12 -24.46 -3.14
C ARG A 94 -4.56 -24.02 -4.53
N GLY A 95 -3.92 -24.55 -5.59
CA GLY A 95 -4.27 -24.24 -6.98
C GLY A 95 -3.81 -22.86 -7.46
N ALA A 96 -2.98 -22.15 -6.70
CA ALA A 96 -2.46 -20.84 -7.07
C ALA A 96 -1.04 -20.92 -7.66
N LYS A 97 -0.70 -19.96 -8.51
CA LYS A 97 0.68 -19.78 -8.96
C LYS A 97 1.49 -19.09 -7.87
N PRO A 98 2.72 -19.57 -7.58
CA PRO A 98 3.60 -18.85 -6.67
C PRO A 98 3.90 -17.44 -7.19
N ALA A 99 3.61 -16.43 -6.37
CA ALA A 99 3.87 -15.02 -6.65
C ALA A 99 4.63 -14.40 -5.48
N ILE A 100 5.65 -13.61 -5.76
CA ILE A 100 6.49 -12.97 -4.75
C ILE A 100 6.66 -11.50 -5.09
N ASP A 101 6.29 -10.63 -4.16
CA ASP A 101 6.62 -9.22 -4.18
C ASP A 101 8.00 -9.03 -3.56
N LEU A 102 9.02 -8.88 -4.41
CA LEU A 102 10.40 -8.84 -4.02
C LEU A 102 10.87 -7.41 -3.74
N CYS A 103 11.26 -7.14 -2.50
CA CYS A 103 11.97 -5.93 -2.13
C CYS A 103 13.41 -5.97 -2.66
N PRO A 104 13.95 -4.89 -3.26
CA PRO A 104 15.32 -4.88 -3.79
C PRO A 104 16.41 -4.96 -2.70
N LEU A 105 16.05 -4.77 -1.43
CA LEU A 105 16.95 -4.92 -0.29
C LEU A 105 16.90 -6.31 0.36
N SER A 106 16.16 -7.25 -0.23
CA SER A 106 16.15 -8.67 0.18
C SER A 106 17.50 -9.33 -0.07
N ASP A 107 17.68 -10.56 0.44
CA ASP A 107 18.85 -11.37 0.18
C ASP A 107 19.25 -11.37 -1.31
N PRO A 108 20.46 -10.91 -1.68
CA PRO A 108 20.88 -10.83 -3.08
C PRO A 108 20.97 -12.21 -3.76
N GLY A 109 21.07 -13.30 -3.01
CA GLY A 109 21.01 -14.67 -3.52
C GLY A 109 19.62 -15.10 -3.97
N LEU A 110 18.56 -14.44 -3.51
CA LEU A 110 17.18 -14.83 -3.80
C LEU A 110 16.83 -14.67 -5.28
N LEU A 111 17.16 -13.55 -5.92
CA LEU A 111 16.81 -13.31 -7.32
C LEU A 111 17.41 -14.35 -8.29
N PRO A 112 18.69 -14.74 -8.21
CA PRO A 112 19.24 -15.85 -8.99
C PRO A 112 18.51 -17.19 -8.77
N LEU A 113 18.11 -17.50 -7.53
CA LEU A 113 17.35 -18.71 -7.22
C LEU A 113 15.97 -18.69 -7.88
N LEU A 114 15.25 -17.58 -7.80
CA LEU A 114 13.95 -17.42 -8.46
C LEU A 114 14.07 -17.52 -9.97
N ALA A 115 15.09 -16.89 -10.58
CA ALA A 115 15.35 -16.99 -12.01
C ALA A 115 15.64 -18.45 -12.45
N ALA A 116 16.43 -19.21 -11.69
CA ALA A 116 16.71 -20.61 -11.95
C ALA A 116 15.44 -21.49 -11.87
N ARG A 117 14.44 -21.09 -11.08
CA ARG A 117 13.15 -21.77 -10.93
C ARG A 117 12.10 -21.32 -11.95
N GLY A 118 12.46 -20.42 -12.88
CA GLY A 118 11.58 -19.98 -13.97
C GLY A 118 10.64 -18.83 -13.63
N TYR A 119 10.82 -18.18 -12.48
CA TYR A 119 10.05 -16.98 -12.15
C TYR A 119 10.27 -15.86 -13.17
N ARG A 120 9.20 -15.18 -13.52
CA ARG A 120 9.19 -14.07 -14.47
C ARG A 120 8.68 -12.81 -13.80
N LEU A 121 9.31 -11.69 -14.11
CA LEU A 121 8.87 -10.38 -13.68
C LEU A 121 7.58 -10.02 -14.41
N THR A 122 6.55 -9.65 -13.66
CA THR A 122 5.24 -9.26 -14.18
C THR A 122 4.88 -7.81 -13.91
N GLU A 123 5.37 -7.23 -12.80
CA GLU A 123 5.00 -5.88 -12.41
C GLU A 123 6.11 -5.16 -11.64
N PHE A 124 6.14 -3.83 -11.76
CA PHE A 124 6.93 -2.91 -10.93
C PHE A 124 6.00 -2.08 -10.06
N ASN A 125 6.32 -1.94 -8.78
CA ASN A 125 5.59 -1.11 -7.84
C ASN A 125 6.54 -0.18 -7.08
N ASN A 126 6.40 1.14 -7.24
CA ASN A 126 7.12 2.09 -6.43
C ASN A 126 6.55 2.13 -5.02
N VAL A 127 7.40 1.92 -4.03
CA VAL A 127 7.06 2.09 -2.62
C VAL A 127 7.43 3.51 -2.21
N LEU A 128 6.42 4.25 -1.75
CA LEU A 128 6.54 5.64 -1.35
C LEU A 128 6.33 5.79 0.14
N VAL A 129 7.02 6.72 0.75
CA VAL A 129 6.87 7.05 2.17
C VAL A 129 6.71 8.55 2.39
N LYS A 130 6.04 8.90 3.48
CA LYS A 130 5.91 10.28 3.97
C LYS A 130 6.14 10.30 5.48
N ARG A 131 7.03 11.22 5.95
CA ARG A 131 7.13 11.53 7.38
C ARG A 131 5.91 12.33 7.81
N LEU A 132 5.35 11.97 8.95
CA LEU A 132 4.17 12.63 9.51
C LEU A 132 4.53 13.69 10.56
N ALA A 133 5.77 13.72 11.02
CA ALA A 133 6.24 14.76 11.97
C ALA A 133 6.03 16.16 11.38
N GLY A 134 5.27 17.00 12.08
CA GLY A 134 4.94 18.35 11.64
C GLY A 134 3.88 18.45 10.53
N ALA A 135 3.30 17.34 10.09
CA ALA A 135 2.19 17.37 9.15
C ALA A 135 0.94 17.97 9.80
N GLN A 136 0.16 18.69 8.98
CA GLN A 136 -1.07 19.35 9.43
C GLN A 136 -2.29 18.55 8.99
N ILE A 137 -3.35 18.63 9.80
CA ILE A 137 -4.67 18.08 9.44
C ILE A 137 -5.24 18.89 8.27
N VAL A 138 -5.72 18.19 7.26
CA VAL A 138 -6.35 18.74 6.06
C VAL A 138 -7.86 18.49 6.11
N ILE A 139 -8.67 19.52 5.83
CA ILE A 139 -10.13 19.36 5.77
C ILE A 139 -10.48 18.57 4.52
N THR A 140 -11.26 17.50 4.69
CA THR A 140 -11.69 16.58 3.62
C THR A 140 -13.21 16.41 3.64
N PRO A 141 -13.98 17.45 3.21
CA PRO A 141 -15.43 17.49 3.46
C PRO A 141 -16.24 16.44 2.69
N ARG A 142 -15.64 15.85 1.64
CA ARG A 142 -16.30 14.83 0.81
C ARG A 142 -15.94 13.40 1.23
N VAL A 143 -15.08 13.22 2.24
CA VAL A 143 -14.57 11.91 2.66
C VAL A 143 -15.01 11.61 4.08
N ARG A 144 -15.50 10.39 4.28
CA ARG A 144 -15.86 9.87 5.61
C ARG A 144 -15.38 8.43 5.80
N ARG A 145 -15.34 7.99 7.03
CA ARG A 145 -15.20 6.56 7.35
C ARG A 145 -16.43 5.81 6.84
N ALA A 146 -16.20 4.63 6.27
CA ALA A 146 -17.26 3.67 6.03
C ALA A 146 -17.76 3.10 7.38
N LEU A 147 -19.05 2.89 7.50
CA LEU A 147 -19.66 2.22 8.64
C LEU A 147 -19.42 0.70 8.57
N SER A 148 -19.60 0.00 9.67
CA SER A 148 -19.35 -1.45 9.74
C SER A 148 -20.29 -2.27 8.85
N ASP A 149 -21.48 -1.77 8.57
CA ASP A 149 -22.50 -2.37 7.70
C ASP A 149 -22.40 -1.94 6.23
N GLU A 150 -21.44 -1.05 5.90
CA GLU A 150 -21.22 -0.54 4.54
C GLU A 150 -20.10 -1.29 3.78
N CYS A 151 -19.70 -2.47 4.23
CA CYS A 151 -18.62 -3.22 3.60
C CYS A 151 -18.88 -3.52 2.13
N ASP A 152 -20.09 -3.93 1.76
CA ASP A 152 -20.48 -4.18 0.37
C ASP A 152 -20.51 -2.90 -0.45
N LEU A 153 -21.01 -1.79 0.10
CA LEU A 153 -20.98 -0.48 -0.56
C LEU A 153 -19.54 -0.03 -0.82
N TRP A 154 -18.67 -0.18 0.16
CA TRP A 154 -17.26 0.17 0.05
C TRP A 154 -16.56 -0.72 -0.99
N SER A 155 -16.76 -2.04 -0.94
CA SER A 155 -16.17 -3.02 -1.86
C SER A 155 -16.61 -2.76 -3.30
N HIS A 156 -17.89 -2.49 -3.52
CA HIS A 156 -18.43 -2.14 -4.83
C HIS A 156 -17.83 -0.83 -5.36
N THR A 157 -17.69 0.19 -4.48
CA THR A 157 -17.12 1.49 -4.89
C THR A 157 -15.63 1.36 -5.26
N VAL A 158 -14.86 0.61 -4.48
CA VAL A 158 -13.45 0.31 -4.77
C VAL A 158 -13.34 -0.45 -6.10
N GLY A 159 -14.09 -1.53 -6.27
CA GLY A 159 -14.01 -2.38 -7.45
C GLY A 159 -14.38 -1.64 -8.72
N ARG A 160 -15.46 -0.84 -8.71
CA ARG A 160 -15.86 -0.03 -9.88
C ARG A 160 -14.77 0.90 -10.39
N GLY A 161 -14.02 1.52 -9.49
CA GLY A 161 -12.95 2.41 -9.91
C GLY A 161 -11.64 1.68 -10.25
N PHE A 162 -11.43 0.47 -9.72
CA PHE A 162 -10.25 -0.34 -9.97
C PHE A 162 -10.35 -1.07 -11.32
N PHE A 163 -11.48 -1.74 -11.56
CA PHE A 163 -11.73 -2.52 -12.79
C PHE A 163 -12.32 -1.68 -13.93
N ASP A 164 -12.69 -0.42 -13.64
CA ASP A 164 -13.25 0.54 -14.61
C ASP A 164 -14.55 0.04 -15.27
N GLN A 165 -15.39 -0.65 -14.49
CA GLN A 165 -16.66 -1.24 -14.94
C GLN A 165 -17.77 -1.00 -13.91
N SER A 166 -19.05 -1.07 -14.35
CA SER A 166 -20.21 -0.82 -13.48
C SER A 166 -20.66 -2.06 -12.71
N GLU A 167 -20.57 -3.22 -13.34
CA GLU A 167 -20.94 -4.51 -12.77
C GLU A 167 -19.66 -5.27 -12.39
N LEU A 168 -19.66 -5.84 -11.18
CA LEU A 168 -18.54 -6.60 -10.65
C LEU A 168 -18.94 -8.07 -10.49
N THR A 169 -18.00 -8.96 -10.76
CA THR A 169 -18.14 -10.37 -10.42
C THR A 169 -18.08 -10.60 -8.91
N THR A 170 -18.49 -11.78 -8.47
CA THR A 170 -18.38 -12.17 -7.06
C THR A 170 -16.94 -12.12 -6.59
N GLU A 171 -16.00 -12.62 -7.39
CA GLU A 171 -14.56 -12.65 -7.09
C GLU A 171 -13.99 -11.24 -6.96
N GLU A 172 -14.38 -10.30 -7.82
CA GLU A 172 -13.97 -8.90 -7.75
C GLU A 172 -14.53 -8.22 -6.49
N MET A 173 -15.76 -8.53 -6.10
CA MET A 173 -16.35 -8.06 -4.84
C MET A 173 -15.64 -8.65 -3.63
N ASP A 174 -15.25 -9.91 -3.68
CA ASP A 174 -14.60 -10.61 -2.56
C ASP A 174 -13.21 -10.04 -2.23
N VAL A 175 -12.49 -9.50 -3.24
CA VAL A 175 -11.25 -8.73 -3.01
C VAL A 175 -11.52 -7.54 -2.08
N GLY A 176 -12.55 -6.76 -2.38
CA GLY A 176 -12.93 -5.62 -1.55
C GLY A 176 -13.40 -6.05 -0.15
N ARG A 177 -14.21 -7.10 -0.08
CA ARG A 177 -14.71 -7.65 1.20
C ARG A 177 -13.57 -8.15 2.08
N ALA A 178 -12.57 -8.82 1.51
CA ALA A 178 -11.39 -9.28 2.24
C ALA A 178 -10.64 -8.12 2.90
N ILE A 179 -10.45 -7.03 2.16
CA ILE A 179 -9.83 -5.81 2.67
C ILE A 179 -10.70 -5.14 3.76
N CYS A 180 -11.99 -4.98 3.49
CA CYS A 180 -12.91 -4.30 4.41
C CYS A 180 -13.04 -5.02 5.76
N ALA A 181 -13.02 -6.35 5.75
CA ALA A 181 -13.13 -7.18 6.94
C ALA A 181 -11.78 -7.47 7.63
N MET A 182 -10.67 -7.02 7.06
CA MET A 182 -9.35 -7.16 7.66
C MET A 182 -9.33 -6.48 9.05
N PRO A 183 -8.84 -7.16 10.11
CA PRO A 183 -8.72 -6.57 11.43
C PRO A 183 -7.91 -5.27 11.40
N GLY A 184 -8.50 -4.19 11.92
CA GLY A 184 -7.86 -2.87 11.92
C GLY A 184 -7.96 -2.10 10.60
N ALA A 185 -8.68 -2.59 9.59
CA ALA A 185 -8.92 -1.84 8.36
C ALA A 185 -9.67 -0.54 8.61
N LEU A 186 -9.16 0.52 8.02
CA LEU A 186 -9.69 1.87 8.08
C LEU A 186 -10.22 2.23 6.70
N CYS A 187 -11.47 1.83 6.41
CA CYS A 187 -12.11 2.03 5.12
C CYS A 187 -12.75 3.41 5.01
N TYR A 188 -12.58 4.08 3.87
CA TYR A 188 -13.09 5.43 3.61
C TYR A 188 -13.87 5.46 2.30
N LEU A 189 -14.94 6.25 2.29
CA LEU A 189 -15.76 6.55 1.13
C LEU A 189 -15.66 8.05 0.81
N ALA A 190 -15.51 8.37 -0.46
CA ALA A 190 -15.60 9.73 -0.99
C ALA A 190 -16.89 9.90 -1.79
N ALA A 191 -17.58 11.01 -1.57
CA ALA A 191 -18.84 11.33 -2.25
C ALA A 191 -18.63 12.35 -3.37
N ALA A 192 -19.39 12.19 -4.46
CA ALA A 192 -19.60 13.22 -5.45
C ALA A 192 -20.44 14.39 -4.87
N PRO A 193 -20.51 15.55 -5.54
CA PRO A 193 -21.37 16.64 -5.11
C PRO A 193 -22.87 16.27 -4.99
N THR A 194 -23.31 15.25 -5.71
CA THR A 194 -24.66 14.67 -5.66
C THR A 194 -24.90 13.81 -4.41
N GLY A 195 -23.83 13.48 -3.65
CA GLY A 195 -23.89 12.61 -2.48
C GLY A 195 -23.65 11.12 -2.78
N GLU A 196 -23.57 10.74 -4.05
CA GLU A 196 -23.31 9.34 -4.42
C GLU A 196 -21.85 8.92 -4.16
N PRO A 197 -21.56 7.63 -3.85
CA PRO A 197 -20.21 7.14 -3.73
C PRO A 197 -19.42 7.29 -5.04
N ALA A 198 -18.28 7.96 -4.96
CA ALA A 198 -17.47 8.33 -6.13
C ALA A 198 -16.02 7.81 -6.06
N GLY A 199 -15.59 7.38 -4.89
CA GLY A 199 -14.28 6.79 -4.66
C GLY A 199 -14.21 6.16 -3.29
N ALA A 200 -13.25 5.29 -3.12
CA ALA A 200 -12.99 4.60 -1.87
C ALA A 200 -11.50 4.36 -1.68
N ALA A 201 -11.09 4.13 -0.45
CA ALA A 201 -9.72 3.81 -0.11
C ALA A 201 -9.65 3.15 1.28
N ALA A 202 -8.55 2.49 1.58
CA ALA A 202 -8.28 1.92 2.89
C ALA A 202 -6.92 2.34 3.45
N ALA A 203 -6.79 2.22 4.75
CA ALA A 203 -5.52 2.27 5.46
C ALA A 203 -5.51 1.23 6.58
N ALA A 204 -4.32 0.89 7.05
CA ALA A 204 -4.12 0.14 8.28
C ALA A 204 -2.89 0.67 9.00
N VAL A 205 -2.85 0.50 10.33
CA VAL A 205 -1.72 0.94 11.14
C VAL A 205 -1.03 -0.26 11.75
N TYR A 206 0.28 -0.34 11.54
CA TYR A 206 1.14 -1.34 12.12
C TYR A 206 2.38 -0.69 12.74
N THR A 207 2.53 -0.82 14.05
CA THR A 207 3.70 -0.30 14.82
C THR A 207 4.07 1.14 14.46
N GLY A 208 3.07 2.05 14.47
CA GLY A 208 3.28 3.48 14.21
C GLY A 208 3.49 3.84 12.73
N LEU A 209 3.33 2.90 11.81
CA LEU A 209 3.34 3.09 10.36
C LEU A 209 1.93 2.94 9.81
N ALA A 210 1.45 3.92 9.05
CA ALA A 210 0.20 3.83 8.32
C ALA A 210 0.46 3.38 6.88
N THR A 211 -0.10 2.24 6.47
CA THR A 211 -0.12 1.79 5.07
C THR A 211 -1.41 2.26 4.43
N LEU A 212 -1.31 2.96 3.29
CA LEU A 212 -2.43 3.46 2.50
C LEU A 212 -2.57 2.60 1.24
N PHE A 213 -3.75 2.01 1.02
CA PHE A 213 -3.99 1.06 -0.07
C PHE A 213 -5.44 1.09 -0.56
N ALA A 214 -5.76 0.29 -1.57
CA ALA A 214 -7.08 0.19 -2.21
C ALA A 214 -7.63 1.54 -2.71
N ASP A 215 -6.74 2.42 -3.19
CA ASP A 215 -7.13 3.73 -3.71
C ASP A 215 -7.88 3.59 -5.02
N SER A 216 -9.11 4.05 -5.04
CA SER A 216 -9.98 3.96 -6.20
C SER A 216 -10.84 5.21 -6.35
N THR A 217 -11.01 5.67 -7.59
CA THR A 217 -11.95 6.71 -7.96
C THR A 217 -12.66 6.27 -9.24
N ILE A 218 -13.98 6.20 -9.19
CA ILE A 218 -14.83 5.84 -10.33
C ILE A 218 -14.56 6.79 -11.50
N ALA A 219 -14.45 6.26 -12.72
CA ALA A 219 -13.92 6.96 -13.89
C ALA A 219 -14.53 8.36 -14.12
N GLN A 220 -15.85 8.46 -14.06
CA GLN A 220 -16.58 9.73 -14.28
C GLN A 220 -16.26 10.81 -13.23
N PHE A 221 -15.75 10.44 -12.05
CA PHE A 221 -15.41 11.37 -10.96
C PHE A 221 -13.90 11.62 -10.84
N ARG A 222 -13.08 11.05 -11.72
CA ARG A 222 -11.65 11.32 -11.75
C ARG A 222 -11.36 12.78 -12.05
N ARG A 223 -10.18 13.26 -11.65
CA ARG A 223 -9.71 14.65 -11.83
C ARG A 223 -10.52 15.70 -11.06
N THR A 224 -11.32 15.31 -10.08
CA THR A 224 -12.10 16.22 -9.20
C THR A 224 -11.46 16.45 -7.83
N GLY A 225 -10.26 15.89 -7.58
CA GLY A 225 -9.55 16.02 -6.31
C GLY A 225 -9.89 14.95 -5.26
N LEU A 226 -10.87 14.07 -5.50
CA LEU A 226 -11.32 13.06 -4.53
C LEU A 226 -10.19 12.14 -4.05
N HIS A 227 -9.30 11.69 -4.94
CA HIS A 227 -8.17 10.85 -4.55
C HIS A 227 -7.24 11.56 -3.56
N SER A 228 -6.96 12.85 -3.78
CA SER A 228 -6.14 13.63 -2.84
C SER A 228 -6.82 13.82 -1.48
N GLU A 229 -8.14 13.99 -1.45
CA GLU A 229 -8.90 14.03 -0.19
C GLU A 229 -8.93 12.67 0.52
N LEU A 230 -9.05 11.56 -0.21
CA LEU A 230 -8.94 10.22 0.36
C LEU A 230 -7.56 9.97 0.99
N ILE A 231 -6.48 10.40 0.34
CA ILE A 231 -5.13 10.32 0.92
C ILE A 231 -5.07 11.20 2.19
N ALA A 232 -5.52 12.45 2.12
CA ALA A 232 -5.47 13.37 3.24
C ALA A 232 -6.28 12.88 4.46
N ALA A 233 -7.48 12.33 4.24
CA ALA A 233 -8.30 11.77 5.31
C ALA A 233 -7.58 10.62 6.06
N ARG A 234 -6.91 9.74 5.33
CA ARG A 234 -6.13 8.64 5.93
C ARG A 234 -4.86 9.14 6.63
N LEU A 235 -4.22 10.19 6.11
CA LEU A 235 -3.10 10.84 6.81
C LEU A 235 -3.56 11.52 8.11
N ASN A 236 -4.75 12.14 8.12
CA ASN A 236 -5.33 12.71 9.36
C ASN A 236 -5.53 11.62 10.42
N GLU A 237 -6.04 10.46 10.02
CA GLU A 237 -6.22 9.32 10.92
C GLU A 237 -4.86 8.79 11.43
N ALA A 238 -3.88 8.65 10.53
CA ALA A 238 -2.53 8.24 10.89
C ALA A 238 -1.90 9.18 11.94
N LEU A 239 -2.07 10.49 11.78
CA LEU A 239 -1.64 11.50 12.75
C LEU A 239 -2.37 11.33 14.09
N ALA A 240 -3.70 11.13 14.07
CA ALA A 240 -4.51 10.93 15.28
C ALA A 240 -4.09 9.66 16.04
N GLN A 241 -3.63 8.63 15.34
CA GLN A 241 -3.10 7.39 15.92
C GLN A 241 -1.61 7.46 16.28
N GLY A 242 -0.96 8.63 16.14
CA GLY A 242 0.44 8.84 16.51
C GLY A 242 1.44 8.15 15.59
N CYS A 243 1.08 7.88 14.33
CA CYS A 243 2.03 7.34 13.36
C CYS A 243 3.13 8.36 13.03
N ASP A 244 4.36 7.90 12.88
CA ASP A 244 5.50 8.73 12.47
C ASP A 244 5.73 8.69 10.95
N LEU A 245 5.24 7.62 10.29
CA LEU A 245 5.35 7.39 8.85
C LEU A 245 4.01 6.97 8.23
N ALA A 246 3.83 7.33 6.96
CA ALA A 246 2.85 6.73 6.08
C ALA A 246 3.54 6.16 4.84
N THR A 247 3.01 5.04 4.30
CA THR A 247 3.50 4.39 3.09
C THR A 247 2.36 4.08 2.13
N ALA A 248 2.67 4.01 0.85
CA ALA A 248 1.78 3.54 -0.22
C ALA A 248 2.61 2.89 -1.32
N SER A 249 2.00 1.99 -2.09
CA SER A 249 2.58 1.41 -3.30
C SER A 249 1.81 1.84 -4.54
N THR A 250 2.51 2.14 -5.63
CA THR A 250 1.89 2.61 -6.88
C THR A 250 2.64 2.09 -8.10
N LEU A 251 1.92 1.91 -9.20
CA LEU A 251 2.55 1.68 -10.50
C LEU A 251 3.41 2.89 -10.91
N PRO A 252 4.64 2.68 -11.40
CA PRO A 252 5.52 3.74 -11.88
C PRO A 252 4.85 4.63 -12.93
N GLY A 253 4.96 5.96 -12.75
CA GLY A 253 4.40 6.94 -13.68
C GLY A 253 2.87 7.06 -13.68
N SER A 254 2.17 6.39 -12.77
CA SER A 254 0.71 6.44 -12.66
C SER A 254 0.19 7.80 -12.17
N ALA A 255 -1.11 8.04 -12.36
CA ALA A 255 -1.78 9.19 -11.76
C ALA A 255 -1.79 9.11 -10.23
N SER A 256 -1.88 7.90 -9.67
CA SER A 256 -1.80 7.65 -8.24
C SER A 256 -0.46 8.09 -7.69
N GLN A 257 0.66 7.67 -8.28
CA GLN A 257 2.00 8.10 -7.87
C GLN A 257 2.10 9.63 -7.81
N ARG A 258 1.73 10.32 -8.89
CA ARG A 258 1.78 11.79 -8.94
C ARG A 258 0.95 12.46 -7.85
N ASN A 259 -0.17 11.88 -7.45
CA ASN A 259 -0.98 12.42 -6.35
C ASN A 259 -0.28 12.25 -5.00
N TYR A 260 0.32 11.09 -4.74
CA TYR A 260 1.12 10.86 -3.54
C TYR A 260 2.32 11.80 -3.47
N GLU A 261 3.08 11.95 -4.57
CA GLU A 261 4.23 12.87 -4.65
C GLU A 261 3.84 14.32 -4.38
N ARG A 262 2.69 14.81 -4.93
CA ARG A 262 2.17 16.16 -4.64
C ARG A 262 1.83 16.36 -3.17
N LEU A 263 1.49 15.31 -2.46
CA LEU A 263 1.22 15.31 -1.03
C LEU A 263 2.47 15.06 -0.17
N GLY A 264 3.65 15.06 -0.79
CA GLY A 264 4.94 14.99 -0.13
C GLY A 264 5.39 13.58 0.22
N PHE A 265 4.92 12.57 -0.50
CA PHE A 265 5.51 11.24 -0.47
C PHE A 265 6.74 11.18 -1.38
N GLU A 266 7.73 10.40 -0.98
CA GLU A 266 8.97 10.16 -1.71
C GLU A 266 9.12 8.69 -2.01
N ILE A 267 9.58 8.33 -3.24
CA ILE A 267 9.89 6.95 -3.60
C ILE A 267 11.15 6.52 -2.85
N VAL A 268 11.08 5.40 -2.15
CA VAL A 268 12.23 4.84 -1.42
C VAL A 268 12.85 3.64 -2.12
N TYR A 269 12.05 2.82 -2.78
CA TYR A 269 12.51 1.75 -3.68
C TYR A 269 11.39 1.31 -4.62
N THR A 270 11.76 0.52 -5.62
CA THR A 270 10.81 -0.15 -6.51
C THR A 270 10.80 -1.64 -6.19
N ARG A 271 9.66 -2.16 -5.78
CA ARG A 271 9.39 -3.58 -5.60
C ARG A 271 9.06 -4.20 -6.95
N VAL A 272 9.38 -5.47 -7.15
CA VAL A 272 9.01 -6.21 -8.36
C VAL A 272 8.17 -7.43 -7.99
N THR A 273 7.10 -7.68 -8.76
CA THR A 273 6.32 -8.91 -8.63
C THR A 273 6.89 -9.96 -9.59
N LEU A 274 7.22 -11.13 -9.04
CA LEU A 274 7.76 -12.29 -9.75
C LEU A 274 6.79 -13.45 -9.62
N VAL A 275 6.45 -14.11 -10.74
CA VAL A 275 5.49 -15.23 -10.80
C VAL A 275 6.14 -16.44 -11.45
N ALA A 276 5.91 -17.65 -10.88
CA ALA A 276 6.44 -18.92 -11.37
C ALA A 276 5.62 -19.49 -12.53
#